data_194c0ca7db1667353c3454c0e9f01274
#
_entry.id   194c0ca7db1667353c3454c0e9f01274
#
_cell.length_a   1.000
_cell.length_b   1.000
_cell.length_c   1.000
_cell.angle_alpha   90.00
_cell.angle_beta   90.00
_cell.angle_gamma   90.00
#
_symmetry.space_group_name_H-M   'P 1'
#
loop_
_entity.id
_entity.type
_entity.pdbx_description
1 polymer ?
#
loop_
_entity_poly.entity_id
_entity_poly.type
_entity_poly.pdbx_seq_one_letter_code
_entity_poly.pdbx_strand_id
1 'polypeptide(L)'
;MTYIDIFNGDADGIYALTQLHNAHPREAKLVTGVKRSIKLVDTVNFKAHDQITILDISLDKNIKGVRNALAAEAQVFYVDHHYAGTIPKHKNLKTLIDTSSNTCTSLLINQHLKGQFIDWAIVGAFGDNLIT
;
A
#
# COMPACT_ATOMS: atom_id res chain seq x y z
N MET A 1 -15.22 -5.63 11.85
CA MET A 1 -13.96 -5.03 11.42
C MET A 1 -13.11 -6.09 10.75
N THR A 2 -12.60 -5.80 9.58
CA THR A 2 -11.75 -6.72 8.82
C THR A 2 -10.47 -5.98 8.43
N TYR A 3 -9.32 -6.65 8.53
CA TYR A 3 -8.09 -6.16 7.91
C TYR A 3 -8.08 -6.58 6.45
N ILE A 4 -7.86 -5.61 5.56
CA ILE A 4 -7.78 -5.85 4.12
C ILE A 4 -6.48 -5.25 3.61
N ASP A 5 -5.63 -6.07 3.03
CA ASP A 5 -4.36 -5.62 2.45
C ASP A 5 -4.45 -5.73 0.93
N ILE A 6 -4.31 -4.59 0.27
CA ILE A 6 -4.40 -4.46 -1.19
C ILE A 6 -3.03 -4.05 -1.70
N PHE A 7 -2.41 -4.84 -2.56
CA PHE A 7 -1.03 -4.61 -2.93
C PHE A 7 -0.70 -5.11 -4.32
N ASN A 8 0.30 -4.48 -4.94
CA ASN A 8 0.87 -4.95 -6.19
C ASN A 8 1.56 -6.29 -5.97
N GLY A 9 1.31 -7.27 -6.85
CA GLY A 9 1.88 -8.61 -6.75
C GLY A 9 3.32 -8.73 -7.21
N ASP A 10 4.04 -7.62 -7.44
CA ASP A 10 5.47 -7.66 -7.72
C ASP A 10 6.30 -7.67 -6.42
N ALA A 11 7.64 -7.76 -6.55
CA ALA A 11 8.52 -7.86 -5.39
C ALA A 11 8.37 -6.67 -4.44
N ASP A 12 8.27 -5.44 -4.96
CA ASP A 12 8.15 -4.24 -4.12
C ASP A 12 6.88 -4.28 -3.27
N GLY A 13 5.74 -4.57 -3.87
CA GLY A 13 4.47 -4.66 -3.13
C GLY A 13 4.46 -5.79 -2.11
N ILE A 14 4.96 -6.97 -2.49
CA ILE A 14 4.99 -8.15 -1.62
C ILE A 14 5.90 -7.89 -0.41
N TYR A 15 7.09 -7.34 -0.61
CA TYR A 15 8.03 -7.15 0.50
C TYR A 15 7.71 -5.93 1.35
N ALA A 16 6.98 -4.95 0.83
CA ALA A 16 6.38 -3.92 1.66
C ALA A 16 5.38 -4.54 2.65
N LEU A 17 4.49 -5.40 2.16
CA LEU A 17 3.51 -6.08 2.99
C LEU A 17 4.17 -7.02 4.01
N THR A 18 5.21 -7.76 3.58
CA THR A 18 5.94 -8.68 4.45
C THR A 18 6.50 -7.96 5.67
N GLN A 19 7.08 -6.78 5.50
CA GLN A 19 7.58 -5.98 6.61
C GLN A 19 6.47 -5.60 7.59
N LEU A 20 5.32 -5.14 7.08
CA LEU A 20 4.18 -4.77 7.92
C LEU A 20 3.62 -5.96 8.70
N HIS A 21 3.51 -7.12 8.07
CA HIS A 21 3.00 -8.32 8.73
C HIS A 21 3.97 -8.86 9.78
N ASN A 22 5.27 -8.69 9.57
CA ASN A 22 6.26 -9.06 10.59
C ASN A 22 6.22 -8.10 11.79
N ALA A 23 5.99 -6.81 11.54
CA ALA A 23 5.89 -5.82 12.62
C ALA A 23 4.58 -5.95 13.40
N HIS A 24 3.49 -6.21 12.70
CA HIS A 24 2.13 -6.25 13.26
C HIS A 24 1.37 -7.47 12.70
N PRO A 25 1.69 -8.69 13.21
CA PRO A 25 1.02 -9.90 12.74
C PRO A 25 -0.50 -9.82 12.92
N ARG A 26 -1.23 -10.15 11.85
CA ARG A 26 -2.69 -10.16 11.87
C ARG A 26 -3.24 -10.99 10.72
N GLU A 27 -4.43 -11.52 10.88
CA GLU A 27 -5.15 -12.12 9.77
C GLU A 27 -5.77 -11.00 8.92
N ALA A 28 -5.54 -11.05 7.63
CA ALA A 28 -6.06 -10.07 6.69
C ALA A 28 -6.55 -10.74 5.41
N LYS A 29 -7.57 -10.14 4.82
CA LYS A 29 -7.96 -10.49 3.46
C LYS A 29 -6.94 -9.87 2.50
N LEU A 30 -6.31 -10.68 1.66
CA LEU A 30 -5.32 -10.22 0.71
C LEU A 30 -5.96 -10.01 -0.66
N VAL A 31 -5.77 -8.83 -1.23
CA VAL A 31 -6.23 -8.47 -2.56
C VAL A 31 -5.02 -8.05 -3.37
N THR A 32 -4.67 -8.82 -4.38
CA THR A 32 -3.51 -8.55 -5.21
C THR A 32 -3.80 -8.94 -6.64
N GLY A 33 -2.90 -8.55 -7.55
CA GLY A 33 -2.99 -8.87 -8.96
C GLY A 33 -1.66 -8.69 -9.64
N VAL A 34 -1.58 -9.10 -10.89
CA VAL A 34 -0.41 -8.86 -11.72
C VAL A 34 -0.26 -7.36 -11.99
N LYS A 35 0.92 -6.93 -12.38
CA LYS A 35 1.29 -5.53 -12.61
C LYS A 35 0.28 -4.74 -13.47
N ARG A 36 -0.50 -5.42 -14.30
CA ARG A 36 -1.55 -4.81 -15.15
C ARG A 36 -2.85 -4.54 -14.40
N SER A 37 -3.06 -5.14 -13.24
CA SER A 37 -4.28 -4.99 -12.45
C SER A 37 -4.16 -3.73 -11.58
N ILE A 38 -4.29 -2.58 -12.22
CA ILE A 38 -4.00 -1.29 -11.59
C ILE A 38 -5.16 -0.71 -10.80
N LYS A 39 -6.37 -1.28 -10.92
CA LYS A 39 -7.58 -0.80 -10.25
C LYS A 39 -8.07 -1.77 -9.17
N LEU A 40 -7.14 -2.32 -8.39
CA LEU A 40 -7.45 -3.34 -7.39
C LEU A 40 -8.39 -2.84 -6.31
N VAL A 41 -8.27 -1.57 -5.89
CA VAL A 41 -9.10 -1.00 -4.83
C VAL A 41 -10.55 -0.90 -5.25
N ASP A 42 -10.82 -0.66 -6.53
CA ASP A 42 -12.17 -0.55 -7.07
C ASP A 42 -12.96 -1.87 -6.99
N THR A 43 -12.26 -3.00 -6.82
CA THR A 43 -12.89 -4.33 -6.81
C THR A 43 -13.41 -4.76 -5.44
N VAL A 44 -13.15 -3.99 -4.39
CA VAL A 44 -13.41 -4.39 -3.01
C VAL A 44 -14.65 -3.68 -2.48
N ASN A 45 -15.49 -4.42 -1.76
CA ASN A 45 -16.62 -3.87 -1.01
C ASN A 45 -16.17 -3.59 0.41
N PHE A 46 -16.17 -2.33 0.80
CA PHE A 46 -15.70 -1.90 2.11
C PHE A 46 -16.85 -1.73 3.09
N LYS A 47 -16.57 -2.00 4.35
CA LYS A 47 -17.52 -1.82 5.46
C LYS A 47 -16.95 -0.86 6.49
N ALA A 48 -17.83 -0.28 7.30
CA ALA A 48 -17.42 0.60 8.39
C ALA A 48 -16.43 -0.09 9.32
N HIS A 49 -15.42 0.67 9.73
CA HIS A 49 -14.35 0.22 10.63
C HIS A 49 -13.37 -0.81 10.04
N ASP A 50 -13.49 -1.17 8.77
CA ASP A 50 -12.46 -1.97 8.11
C ASP A 50 -11.11 -1.24 8.15
N GLN A 51 -10.04 -1.99 8.37
CA GLN A 51 -8.66 -1.47 8.39
C GLN A 51 -7.99 -1.87 7.08
N ILE A 52 -7.75 -0.88 6.23
CA ILE A 52 -7.31 -1.10 4.86
C ILE A 52 -5.88 -0.58 4.70
N THR A 53 -4.99 -1.44 4.23
CA THR A 53 -3.63 -1.07 3.87
C THR A 53 -3.46 -1.25 2.37
N ILE A 54 -3.02 -0.20 1.68
CA ILE A 54 -2.86 -0.21 0.23
C ILE A 54 -1.40 0.09 -0.09
N LEU A 55 -0.76 -0.80 -0.84
CA LEU A 55 0.68 -0.77 -1.06
C LEU A 55 1.02 -0.89 -2.54
N ASP A 56 1.80 0.05 -3.04
CA ASP A 56 2.50 -0.05 -4.33
C ASP A 56 1.58 -0.08 -5.55
N ILE A 57 0.43 0.59 -5.46
CA ILE A 57 -0.47 0.81 -6.59
C ILE A 57 -0.88 2.27 -6.65
N SER A 58 -1.05 2.81 -7.85
CA SER A 58 -1.32 4.25 -8.05
C SER A 58 -2.62 4.69 -7.38
N LEU A 59 -2.53 5.70 -6.52
CA LEU A 59 -3.71 6.33 -5.91
C LEU A 59 -4.58 6.99 -6.98
N ASP A 60 -3.97 7.67 -7.94
CA ASP A 60 -4.69 8.33 -9.03
C ASP A 60 -5.60 7.34 -9.78
N LYS A 61 -5.09 6.16 -10.07
CA LYS A 61 -5.85 5.12 -10.78
C LYS A 61 -6.84 4.37 -9.88
N ASN A 62 -6.72 4.49 -8.57
CA ASN A 62 -7.58 3.83 -7.59
C ASN A 62 -8.42 4.81 -6.79
N ILE A 63 -8.51 6.05 -7.22
CA ILE A 63 -9.18 7.11 -6.47
C ILE A 63 -10.65 6.80 -6.18
N LYS A 64 -11.36 6.18 -7.12
CA LYS A 64 -12.75 5.81 -6.91
C LYS A 64 -12.90 4.80 -5.77
N GLY A 65 -12.07 3.76 -5.76
CA GLY A 65 -12.08 2.75 -4.70
C GLY A 65 -11.70 3.34 -3.35
N VAL A 66 -10.73 4.24 -3.31
CA VAL A 66 -10.33 4.93 -2.07
C VAL A 66 -11.49 5.78 -1.55
N ARG A 67 -12.15 6.53 -2.40
CA ARG A 67 -13.32 7.33 -1.99
C ARG A 67 -14.45 6.44 -1.48
N ASN A 68 -14.68 5.30 -2.10
CA ASN A 68 -15.69 4.33 -1.64
C ASN A 68 -15.35 3.82 -0.23
N ALA A 69 -14.09 3.50 0.03
CA ALA A 69 -13.64 3.07 1.35
C ALA A 69 -13.87 4.15 2.40
N LEU A 70 -13.52 5.40 2.09
CA LEU A 70 -13.71 6.53 3.00
C LEU A 70 -15.21 6.81 3.24
N ALA A 71 -16.03 6.72 2.21
CA ALA A 71 -17.48 6.89 2.33
C ALA A 71 -18.11 5.78 3.19
N ALA A 72 -17.55 4.59 3.18
CA ALA A 72 -17.97 3.48 4.03
C ALA A 72 -17.47 3.59 5.48
N GLU A 73 -16.71 4.64 5.80
CA GLU A 73 -16.10 4.86 7.12
C GLU A 73 -15.01 3.84 7.48
N ALA A 74 -14.33 3.29 6.49
CA ALA A 74 -13.14 2.48 6.70
C ALA A 74 -11.93 3.37 7.00
N GLN A 75 -10.91 2.80 7.64
CA GLN A 75 -9.61 3.44 7.87
C GLN A 75 -8.66 3.00 6.76
N VAL A 76 -7.99 3.95 6.12
CA VAL A 76 -7.10 3.67 4.99
C VAL A 76 -5.69 4.17 5.27
N PHE A 77 -4.71 3.27 5.16
CA PHE A 77 -3.30 3.60 5.16
C PHE A 77 -2.75 3.29 3.76
N TYR A 78 -2.29 4.32 3.05
CA TYR A 78 -1.88 4.23 1.66
C TYR A 78 -0.39 4.57 1.52
N VAL A 79 0.41 3.61 1.04
CA VAL A 79 1.86 3.80 0.83
C VAL A 79 2.21 3.47 -0.61
N ASP A 80 2.82 4.42 -1.31
CA ASP A 80 3.12 4.27 -2.73
C ASP A 80 4.21 5.26 -3.18
N HIS A 81 4.80 5.00 -4.34
CA HIS A 81 5.79 5.88 -4.96
C HIS A 81 5.41 6.32 -6.38
N HIS A 82 4.19 6.01 -6.81
CA HIS A 82 3.68 6.45 -8.11
C HIS A 82 2.98 7.80 -8.01
N TYR A 83 2.78 8.46 -9.15
CA TYR A 83 2.00 9.70 -9.20
C TYR A 83 0.61 9.49 -8.57
N ALA A 84 0.27 10.33 -7.61
CA ALA A 84 -0.91 10.14 -6.79
C ALA A 84 -2.14 10.91 -7.26
N GLY A 85 -1.97 11.90 -8.12
CA GLY A 85 -3.05 12.83 -8.46
C GLY A 85 -3.45 13.68 -7.27
N THR A 86 -4.72 14.02 -7.18
CA THR A 86 -5.28 14.77 -6.05
C THR A 86 -5.58 13.82 -4.90
N ILE A 87 -4.88 14.00 -3.78
CA ILE A 87 -5.07 13.17 -2.59
C ILE A 87 -6.27 13.71 -1.80
N PRO A 88 -7.31 12.89 -1.54
CA PRO A 88 -8.45 13.32 -0.73
C PRO A 88 -8.01 13.73 0.68
N LYS A 89 -8.60 14.80 1.20
CA LYS A 89 -8.40 15.20 2.58
C LYS A 89 -9.50 14.56 3.42
N HIS A 90 -9.14 13.59 4.25
CA HIS A 90 -10.09 12.86 5.07
C HIS A 90 -9.42 12.36 6.34
N LYS A 91 -10.11 12.45 7.47
CA LYS A 91 -9.59 12.01 8.76
C LYS A 91 -9.20 10.53 8.82
N ASN A 92 -9.84 9.71 7.99
CA ASN A 92 -9.60 8.26 7.94
C ASN A 92 -8.55 7.85 6.91
N LEU A 93 -8.00 8.79 6.15
CA LEU A 93 -6.95 8.52 5.16
C LEU A 93 -5.60 9.00 5.67
N LYS A 94 -4.68 8.07 5.82
CA LYS A 94 -3.28 8.36 6.10
C LYS A 94 -2.44 7.94 4.91
N THR A 95 -1.64 8.85 4.38
CA THR A 95 -0.81 8.57 3.20
C THR A 95 0.67 8.70 3.53
N LEU A 96 1.46 7.88 2.86
CA LEU A 96 2.92 7.98 2.83
C LEU A 96 3.33 7.78 1.37
N ILE A 97 3.40 8.89 0.63
CA ILE A 97 3.62 8.87 -0.81
C ILE A 97 4.84 9.72 -1.14
N ASP A 98 5.78 9.12 -1.86
CA ASP A 98 7.00 9.80 -2.31
C ASP A 98 7.29 9.36 -3.74
N THR A 99 7.22 10.29 -4.68
CA THR A 99 7.41 10.03 -6.10
C THR A 99 8.86 10.19 -6.56
N SER A 100 9.81 10.35 -5.65
CA SER A 100 11.23 10.43 -5.98
C SER A 100 11.68 9.19 -6.73
N SER A 101 12.59 9.38 -7.70
CA SER A 101 13.09 8.26 -8.53
C SER A 101 13.98 7.29 -7.76
N ASN A 102 14.44 7.66 -6.57
CA ASN A 102 15.36 6.87 -5.76
C ASN A 102 14.69 6.13 -4.59
N THR A 103 13.37 6.01 -4.62
CA THR A 103 12.63 5.27 -3.59
C THR A 103 11.62 4.31 -4.19
N CYS A 104 11.09 3.43 -3.35
CA CYS A 104 10.02 2.50 -3.68
C CYS A 104 9.18 2.24 -2.43
N THR A 105 8.07 1.53 -2.58
CA THR A 105 7.15 1.29 -1.46
C THR A 105 7.82 0.50 -0.33
N SER A 106 8.64 -0.50 -0.65
CA SER A 106 9.38 -1.26 0.37
C SER A 106 10.32 -0.38 1.20
N LEU A 107 10.99 0.59 0.57
CA LEU A 107 11.85 1.53 1.28
C LEU A 107 11.05 2.50 2.14
N LEU A 108 9.88 2.94 1.67
CA LEU A 108 9.00 3.79 2.45
C LEU A 108 8.48 3.09 3.70
N ILE A 109 8.11 1.82 3.59
CA ILE A 109 7.71 1.01 4.74
C ILE A 109 8.89 0.79 5.69
N ASN A 110 10.10 0.59 5.15
CA ASN A 110 11.30 0.49 5.98
C ASN A 110 11.50 1.74 6.85
N GLN A 111 11.34 2.92 6.29
CA GLN A 111 11.41 4.18 7.05
C GLN A 111 10.30 4.25 8.11
N HIS A 112 9.09 3.88 7.76
CA HIS A 112 7.94 3.86 8.66
C HIS A 112 8.19 2.94 9.86
N LEU A 113 8.84 1.79 9.64
CA LEU A 113 9.17 0.80 10.66
C LEU A 113 10.57 1.02 11.26
N LYS A 114 11.20 2.14 10.99
CA LYS A 114 12.52 2.53 11.55
C LYS A 114 13.62 1.51 11.28
N GLY A 115 13.62 0.89 10.10
CA GLY A 115 14.65 -0.05 9.67
C GLY A 115 14.54 -1.45 10.28
N GLN A 116 13.45 -1.77 10.97
CA GLN A 116 13.29 -3.02 11.71
C GLN A 116 13.41 -4.28 10.83
N PHE A 117 12.98 -4.20 9.57
CA PHE A 117 12.99 -5.32 8.63
C PHE A 117 13.73 -4.97 7.33
N ILE A 118 14.89 -4.35 7.45
CA ILE A 118 15.63 -3.80 6.32
C ILE A 118 15.97 -4.83 5.23
N ASP A 119 16.21 -6.09 5.60
CA ASP A 119 16.55 -7.13 4.62
C ASP A 119 15.42 -7.31 3.60
N TRP A 120 14.17 -7.30 4.05
CA TRP A 120 13.02 -7.37 3.14
C TRP A 120 12.88 -6.12 2.28
N ALA A 121 13.18 -4.94 2.84
CA ALA A 121 13.15 -3.70 2.09
C ALA A 121 14.17 -3.70 0.95
N ILE A 122 15.36 -4.24 1.18
CA ILE A 122 16.41 -4.35 0.16
C ILE A 122 15.95 -5.26 -0.98
N VAL A 123 15.33 -6.41 -0.67
CA VAL A 123 14.81 -7.31 -1.70
C VAL A 123 13.75 -6.62 -2.56
N GLY A 124 12.84 -5.87 -1.95
CA GLY A 124 11.84 -5.10 -2.68
C GLY A 124 12.46 -4.03 -3.58
N ALA A 125 13.50 -3.34 -3.09
CA ALA A 125 14.21 -2.32 -3.86
C ALA A 125 14.93 -2.93 -5.07
N PHE A 126 15.48 -4.13 -4.94
CA PHE A 126 16.04 -4.85 -6.08
C PHE A 126 14.98 -5.11 -7.16
N GLY A 127 13.78 -5.48 -6.76
CA GLY A 127 12.68 -5.69 -7.69
C GLY A 127 12.32 -4.44 -8.48
N ASP A 128 12.60 -3.26 -7.93
CA ASP A 128 12.38 -1.96 -8.59
C ASP A 128 13.66 -1.39 -9.24
N ASN A 129 14.72 -2.17 -9.33
CA ASN A 129 16.00 -1.79 -9.93
C ASN A 129 16.67 -0.57 -9.25
N LEU A 130 16.41 -0.33 -7.98
CA LEU A 130 17.00 0.79 -7.24
C LEU A 130 18.38 0.46 -6.69
N ILE A 131 18.69 -0.82 -6.56
CA ILE A 131 19.98 -1.32 -6.05
C ILE A 131 20.61 -2.18 -7.14
N THR A 132 21.77 -1.79 -7.60
CA THR A 132 22.49 -2.48 -8.67
C THR A 132 23.87 -2.95 -8.20
#